data_12b01be6e9aa88cacceb5a610e549ecc
#
_entry.id   12b01be6e9aa88cacceb5a610e549ecc
#
_cell.length_a   1.000
_cell.length_b   1.000
_cell.length_c   1.000
_cell.angle_alpha   90.00
_cell.angle_beta   90.00
_cell.angle_gamma   90.00
#
_symmetry.space_group_name_H-M   'P 1'
#
loop_
_entity.id
_entity.type
_entity.pdbx_description
1 polymer ?
#
loop_
_entity_poly.entity_id
_entity_poly.type
_entity_poly.pdbx_seq_one_letter_code
_entity_poly.pdbx_strand_id
1 'polypeptide(L)'
;MELNGTLPGCHLVSAFSQNKDELILEFNDGRKSTFIKASLPPELTCLSFPESFARARKNSVDLFSPLLLTKVSAVETITQDRSLIIRFDDDRALWFKMHGNRSNILLLDKQRPVDLFRKQLTEDLTREPTAFARTIDWSETGFRQNEGNWKKYYVTLNAPVWNYLEQEGWSEANVDQKWKLFRHVLELLQNPNFFI
;
A
#
# COMPACT_ATOMS: atom_id res chain seq x y z
N MET A 1 -6.06 -6.08 10.81
CA MET A 1 -4.77 -6.50 11.41
C MET A 1 -3.81 -5.32 11.33
N GLU A 2 -3.23 -4.91 12.44
CA GLU A 2 -2.17 -3.90 12.44
C GLU A 2 -0.82 -4.59 12.29
N LEU A 3 -0.22 -4.48 11.11
CA LEU A 3 1.05 -5.11 10.79
C LEU A 3 2.19 -4.62 11.69
N ASN A 4 2.16 -3.34 12.09
CA ASN A 4 3.13 -2.76 13.04
C ASN A 4 3.15 -3.44 14.42
N GLY A 5 2.03 -3.98 14.87
CA GLY A 5 1.95 -4.71 16.13
C GLY A 5 2.22 -6.21 16.00
N THR A 6 2.31 -6.72 14.75
CA THR A 6 2.34 -8.17 14.51
C THR A 6 3.66 -8.65 13.93
N LEU A 7 4.26 -7.93 12.99
CA LEU A 7 5.45 -8.40 12.24
C LEU A 7 6.80 -8.10 12.90
N PRO A 8 7.02 -6.97 13.62
CA PRO A 8 8.32 -6.73 14.24
C PRO A 8 8.72 -7.88 15.17
N GLY A 9 9.94 -8.37 14.98
CA GLY A 9 10.46 -9.53 15.68
C GLY A 9 10.28 -10.88 14.98
N CYS A 10 9.36 -11.00 14.00
CA CYS A 10 9.20 -12.20 13.18
C CYS A 10 10.33 -12.33 12.15
N HIS A 11 10.61 -13.55 11.72
CA HIS A 11 11.53 -13.87 10.63
C HIS A 11 10.73 -14.15 9.36
N LEU A 12 11.20 -13.68 8.20
CA LEU A 12 10.65 -14.09 6.91
C LEU A 12 11.13 -15.50 6.60
N VAL A 13 10.24 -16.50 6.66
CA VAL A 13 10.59 -17.90 6.44
C VAL A 13 10.29 -18.39 5.04
N SER A 14 9.39 -17.72 4.32
CA SER A 14 9.04 -18.07 2.95
C SER A 14 8.57 -16.84 2.17
N ALA A 15 8.99 -16.76 0.90
CA ALA A 15 8.54 -15.75 -0.06
C ALA A 15 8.43 -16.42 -1.44
N PHE A 16 7.21 -16.56 -1.97
CA PHE A 16 7.01 -17.23 -3.24
C PHE A 16 5.78 -16.73 -4.00
N SER A 17 5.77 -16.99 -5.30
CA SER A 17 4.62 -16.79 -6.16
C SER A 17 4.21 -18.09 -6.82
N GLN A 18 2.93 -18.29 -7.01
CA GLN A 18 2.35 -19.38 -7.80
C GLN A 18 1.34 -18.89 -8.83
N ASN A 19 1.05 -17.59 -8.83
CA ASN A 19 0.24 -16.88 -9.81
C ASN A 19 0.94 -15.58 -10.22
N LYS A 20 0.77 -15.16 -11.45
CA LYS A 20 1.43 -13.99 -12.07
C LYS A 20 1.38 -12.70 -11.23
N ASP A 21 0.26 -12.45 -10.56
CA ASP A 21 -0.01 -11.20 -9.85
C ASP A 21 -0.18 -11.42 -8.34
N GLU A 22 0.42 -12.49 -7.80
CA GLU A 22 0.27 -12.87 -6.40
C GLU A 22 1.62 -13.21 -5.78
N LEU A 23 1.95 -12.57 -4.67
CA LEU A 23 3.09 -12.90 -3.82
C LEU A 23 2.59 -13.35 -2.45
N ILE A 24 3.12 -14.47 -1.99
CA ILE A 24 2.89 -15.00 -0.66
C ILE A 24 4.16 -14.83 0.18
N LEU A 25 3.99 -14.27 1.36
CA LEU A 25 5.04 -14.13 2.36
C LEU A 25 4.59 -14.83 3.64
N GLU A 26 5.47 -15.60 4.23
CA GLU A 26 5.27 -16.23 5.52
C GLU A 26 6.29 -15.66 6.52
N PHE A 27 5.79 -15.11 7.61
CA PHE A 27 6.57 -14.65 8.74
C PHE A 27 6.32 -15.54 9.95
N ASN A 28 7.36 -15.83 10.74
CA ASN A 28 7.25 -16.68 11.92
C ASN A 28 7.94 -16.04 13.12
N ASP A 29 7.28 -16.02 14.27
CA ASP A 29 7.77 -15.49 15.54
C ASP A 29 8.41 -16.56 16.45
N GLY A 30 8.55 -17.78 15.93
CA GLY A 30 9.00 -18.97 16.67
C GLY A 30 7.84 -19.80 17.27
N ARG A 31 6.60 -19.31 17.21
CA ARG A 31 5.40 -19.97 17.74
C ARG A 31 4.30 -20.10 16.69
N LYS A 32 4.10 -19.05 15.92
CA LYS A 32 3.00 -18.93 14.95
C LYS A 32 3.51 -18.34 13.64
N SER A 33 2.98 -18.86 12.53
CA SER A 33 3.14 -18.24 11.21
C SER A 33 2.06 -17.18 10.97
N THR A 34 2.48 -16.07 10.37
CA THR A 34 1.62 -15.02 9.85
C THR A 34 1.83 -14.93 8.34
N PHE A 35 0.75 -15.04 7.57
CA PHE A 35 0.81 -14.99 6.12
C PHE A 35 0.36 -13.63 5.62
N ILE A 36 1.09 -13.08 4.65
CA ILE A 36 0.66 -11.96 3.82
C ILE A 36 0.54 -12.46 2.39
N LYS A 37 -0.66 -12.35 1.85
CA LYS A 37 -0.93 -12.55 0.44
C LYS A 37 -1.12 -11.19 -0.21
N ALA A 38 -0.17 -10.77 -1.04
CA ALA A 38 -0.26 -9.57 -1.83
C ALA A 38 -0.84 -9.92 -3.21
N SER A 39 -2.01 -9.37 -3.51
CA SER A 39 -2.68 -9.47 -4.80
C SER A 39 -2.51 -8.17 -5.56
N LEU A 40 -1.93 -8.22 -6.76
CA LEU A 40 -1.58 -7.04 -7.55
C LEU A 40 -2.38 -6.86 -8.86
N PRO A 41 -3.53 -7.53 -9.11
CA PRO A 41 -4.33 -7.23 -10.29
C PRO A 41 -4.76 -5.76 -10.25
N PRO A 42 -4.81 -5.07 -11.42
CA PRO A 42 -5.15 -3.64 -11.49
C PRO A 42 -6.51 -3.29 -10.89
N GLU A 43 -7.47 -4.20 -11.02
CA GLU A 43 -8.87 -4.03 -10.57
C GLU A 43 -8.96 -4.01 -9.06
N LEU A 44 -8.14 -4.82 -8.39
CA LEU A 44 -8.12 -4.92 -6.92
C LEU A 44 -6.72 -5.25 -6.42
N THR A 45 -5.93 -4.21 -6.20
CA THR A 45 -4.63 -4.34 -5.54
C THR A 45 -4.81 -4.28 -4.03
N CYS A 46 -4.54 -5.38 -3.33
CA CYS A 46 -4.77 -5.48 -1.89
C CYS A 46 -3.79 -6.44 -1.20
N LEU A 47 -3.75 -6.35 0.13
CA LEU A 47 -3.14 -7.34 1.01
C LEU A 47 -4.26 -8.10 1.74
N SER A 48 -4.10 -9.42 1.85
CA SER A 48 -4.95 -10.26 2.69
C SER A 48 -4.09 -11.10 3.62
N PHE A 49 -4.68 -11.59 4.71
CA PHE A 49 -3.98 -12.22 5.82
C PHE A 49 -4.62 -13.57 6.13
N PRO A 50 -4.42 -14.60 5.28
CA PRO A 50 -4.98 -15.92 5.52
C PRO A 50 -4.35 -16.55 6.77
N GLU A 51 -5.11 -17.34 7.52
CA GLU A 51 -4.64 -18.07 8.72
C GLU A 51 -3.64 -19.15 8.37
N SER A 52 -3.77 -19.72 7.18
CA SER A 52 -2.85 -20.74 6.65
C SER A 52 -2.76 -20.60 5.13
N PHE A 53 -1.67 -21.09 4.55
CA PHE A 53 -1.50 -21.10 3.12
C PHE A 53 -0.78 -22.36 2.68
N ALA A 54 -1.38 -23.12 1.75
CA ALA A 54 -0.78 -24.30 1.16
C ALA A 54 -0.06 -23.97 -0.15
N ARG A 55 1.26 -24.09 -0.16
CA ARG A 55 2.07 -23.90 -1.36
C ARG A 55 1.83 -25.02 -2.37
N ALA A 56 1.60 -24.66 -3.62
CA ALA A 56 1.46 -25.62 -4.71
C ALA A 56 2.80 -26.35 -4.96
N ARG A 57 2.73 -27.66 -5.20
CA ARG A 57 3.92 -28.50 -5.47
C ARG A 57 4.57 -28.19 -6.82
N LYS A 58 3.82 -27.64 -7.78
CA LYS A 58 4.28 -27.28 -9.12
C LYS A 58 3.88 -25.82 -9.40
N ASN A 59 4.60 -25.17 -10.31
CA ASN A 59 4.37 -23.79 -10.74
C ASN A 59 4.51 -22.77 -9.60
N SER A 60 5.40 -23.02 -8.65
CA SER A 60 5.74 -22.11 -7.56
C SER A 60 7.19 -21.67 -7.71
N VAL A 61 7.45 -20.38 -7.62
CA VAL A 61 8.77 -19.77 -7.77
C VAL A 61 9.12 -19.03 -6.48
N ASP A 62 10.31 -19.32 -5.93
CA ASP A 62 10.85 -18.57 -4.79
C ASP A 62 11.32 -17.19 -5.22
N LEU A 63 11.06 -16.22 -4.36
CA LEU A 63 11.37 -14.82 -4.57
C LEU A 63 12.05 -14.24 -3.34
N PHE A 64 12.83 -13.18 -3.55
CA PHE A 64 13.48 -12.45 -2.46
C PHE A 64 14.28 -13.32 -1.49
N SER A 65 14.93 -14.38 -2.03
CA SER A 65 15.73 -15.32 -1.25
C SER A 65 16.76 -14.67 -0.31
N PRO A 66 17.38 -13.52 -0.64
CA PRO A 66 18.27 -12.84 0.29
C PRO A 66 17.64 -12.44 1.62
N LEU A 67 16.31 -12.29 1.68
CA LEU A 67 15.58 -11.92 2.91
C LEU A 67 15.18 -13.11 3.78
N LEU A 68 15.35 -14.34 3.31
CA LEU A 68 14.95 -15.50 4.10
C LEU A 68 15.74 -15.57 5.41
N LEU A 69 15.03 -15.85 6.49
CA LEU A 69 15.51 -15.92 7.87
C LEU A 69 16.00 -14.58 8.46
N THR A 70 15.80 -13.47 7.76
CA THR A 70 16.04 -12.13 8.34
C THR A 70 14.85 -11.70 9.19
N LYS A 71 15.14 -10.93 10.22
CA LYS A 71 14.16 -10.49 11.22
C LYS A 71 13.56 -9.15 10.82
N VAL A 72 12.23 -9.03 10.93
CA VAL A 72 11.55 -7.75 10.72
C VAL A 72 11.85 -6.81 11.88
N SER A 73 12.34 -5.61 11.55
CA SER A 73 12.60 -4.53 12.51
C SER A 73 11.45 -3.54 12.61
N ALA A 74 10.81 -3.20 11.51
CA ALA A 74 9.71 -2.24 11.47
C ALA A 74 8.77 -2.47 10.28
N VAL A 75 7.55 -1.94 10.39
CA VAL A 75 6.62 -1.78 9.27
C VAL A 75 6.21 -0.32 9.20
N GLU A 76 6.36 0.29 8.04
CA GLU A 76 6.13 1.72 7.82
C GLU A 76 5.17 1.93 6.64
N THR A 77 4.37 3.00 6.70
CA THR A 77 3.58 3.46 5.55
C THR A 77 4.19 4.75 5.02
N ILE A 78 4.13 4.95 3.70
CA ILE A 78 4.54 6.22 3.10
C ILE A 78 3.38 7.21 3.23
N THR A 79 3.68 8.41 3.74
CA THR A 79 2.69 9.45 4.00
C THR A 79 1.91 9.81 2.73
N GLN A 80 0.59 9.75 2.82
CA GLN A 80 -0.34 10.08 1.72
C GLN A 80 -0.09 9.28 0.43
N ASP A 81 0.38 8.02 0.59
CA ASP A 81 0.58 7.09 -0.52
C ASP A 81 0.07 5.68 -0.16
N ARG A 82 -0.25 4.88 -1.17
CA ARG A 82 -0.66 3.49 -1.01
C ARG A 82 0.55 2.56 -1.02
N SER A 83 1.55 2.88 -0.23
CA SER A 83 2.79 2.12 -0.09
C SER A 83 3.04 1.72 1.34
N LEU A 84 3.58 0.52 1.49
CA LEU A 84 3.98 -0.10 2.73
C LEU A 84 5.43 -0.56 2.62
N ILE A 85 6.23 -0.39 3.66
CA ILE A 85 7.61 -0.87 3.73
C ILE A 85 7.74 -1.79 4.93
N ILE A 86 8.20 -3.03 4.71
CA ILE A 86 8.63 -3.95 5.76
C ILE A 86 10.15 -3.90 5.81
N ARG A 87 10.71 -3.38 6.91
CA ARG A 87 12.15 -3.28 7.12
C ARG A 87 12.67 -4.49 7.87
N PHE A 88 13.87 -4.90 7.53
CA PHE A 88 14.60 -5.97 8.20
C PHE A 88 15.79 -5.39 9.00
N ASP A 89 16.39 -6.20 9.86
CA ASP A 89 17.47 -5.80 10.76
C ASP A 89 18.84 -5.70 10.09
N ASP A 90 18.91 -5.97 8.78
CA ASP A 90 20.12 -5.96 7.96
C ASP A 90 20.13 -4.87 6.87
N ASP A 91 19.46 -3.73 7.09
CA ASP A 91 19.30 -2.60 6.17
C ASP A 91 18.54 -2.91 4.88
N ARG A 92 17.96 -4.10 4.73
CA ARG A 92 17.09 -4.47 3.62
C ARG A 92 15.63 -4.21 3.95
N ALA A 93 14.81 -4.11 2.90
CA ALA A 93 13.38 -3.93 3.07
C ALA A 93 12.58 -4.51 1.88
N LEU A 94 11.30 -4.81 2.11
CA LEU A 94 10.30 -5.02 1.05
C LEU A 94 9.42 -3.78 0.95
N TRP A 95 9.41 -3.17 -0.21
CA TRP A 95 8.53 -2.06 -0.52
C TRP A 95 7.34 -2.53 -1.37
N PHE A 96 6.15 -2.44 -0.80
CA PHE A 96 4.88 -2.73 -1.46
C PHE A 96 4.34 -1.45 -2.06
N LYS A 97 4.47 -1.29 -3.37
CA LYS A 97 3.93 -0.17 -4.14
C LYS A 97 2.56 -0.57 -4.70
N MET A 98 1.46 -0.16 -4.05
CA MET A 98 0.09 -0.61 -4.34
C MET A 98 -0.64 0.36 -5.27
N HIS A 99 -0.11 0.61 -6.47
CA HIS A 99 -0.52 1.67 -7.41
C HIS A 99 -1.34 1.14 -8.61
N GLY A 100 -2.27 0.22 -8.40
CA GLY A 100 -3.11 -0.34 -9.45
C GLY A 100 -2.31 -1.08 -10.53
N ASN A 101 -2.43 -0.72 -11.80
CA ASN A 101 -1.71 -1.35 -12.91
C ASN A 101 -0.18 -1.21 -12.83
N ARG A 102 0.32 -0.28 -12.03
CA ARG A 102 1.75 -0.09 -11.74
C ARG A 102 2.16 -0.60 -10.35
N SER A 103 1.34 -1.45 -9.75
CA SER A 103 1.67 -2.09 -8.49
C SER A 103 2.84 -3.04 -8.66
N ASN A 104 3.73 -3.05 -7.67
CA ASN A 104 4.89 -3.93 -7.63
C ASN A 104 5.34 -4.16 -6.18
N ILE A 105 6.17 -5.17 -5.95
CA ILE A 105 6.87 -5.36 -4.69
C ILE A 105 8.36 -5.38 -5.00
N LEU A 106 9.12 -4.56 -4.28
CA LEU A 106 10.53 -4.35 -4.54
C LEU A 106 11.35 -4.77 -3.33
N LEU A 107 12.46 -5.47 -3.60
CA LEU A 107 13.51 -5.64 -2.63
C LEU A 107 14.38 -4.39 -2.62
N LEU A 108 14.56 -3.80 -1.47
CA LEU A 108 15.49 -2.70 -1.24
C LEU A 108 16.73 -3.20 -0.51
N ASP A 109 17.90 -2.73 -0.91
CA ASP A 109 19.15 -2.78 -0.17
C ASP A 109 19.63 -1.35 0.08
N LYS A 110 19.82 -0.96 1.34
CA LYS A 110 20.18 0.41 1.74
C LYS A 110 19.30 1.46 1.06
N GLN A 111 17.98 1.22 1.07
CA GLN A 111 16.93 2.06 0.49
C GLN A 111 16.88 2.11 -1.05
N ARG A 112 17.75 1.40 -1.76
CA ARG A 112 17.74 1.33 -3.23
C ARG A 112 17.09 0.04 -3.72
N PRO A 113 16.18 0.09 -4.69
CA PRO A 113 15.62 -1.12 -5.28
C PRO A 113 16.71 -1.93 -6.00
N VAL A 114 16.79 -3.22 -5.66
CA VAL A 114 17.75 -4.16 -6.25
C VAL A 114 17.07 -5.33 -6.94
N ASP A 115 15.81 -5.60 -6.61
CA ASP A 115 15.01 -6.64 -7.25
C ASP A 115 13.51 -6.29 -7.25
N LEU A 116 12.75 -6.90 -8.18
CA LEU A 116 11.35 -6.65 -8.46
C LEU A 116 10.56 -7.95 -8.48
N PHE A 117 9.33 -7.93 -7.96
CA PHE A 117 8.37 -9.00 -8.19
C PHE A 117 7.89 -8.99 -9.65
N ARG A 118 7.35 -7.85 -10.12
CA ARG A 118 6.98 -7.65 -11.53
C ARG A 118 8.18 -7.14 -12.32
N LYS A 119 8.97 -8.08 -12.86
CA LYS A 119 10.23 -7.81 -13.57
C LYS A 119 10.09 -6.88 -14.79
N GLN A 120 8.89 -6.79 -15.40
CA GLN A 120 8.65 -5.91 -16.55
C GLN A 120 8.59 -4.42 -16.18
N LEU A 121 8.40 -4.06 -14.92
CA LEU A 121 8.38 -2.67 -14.46
C LEU A 121 9.78 -2.20 -14.06
N THR A 122 10.73 -2.28 -14.98
CA THR A 122 12.16 -2.00 -14.73
C THR A 122 12.44 -0.57 -14.30
N GLU A 123 11.58 0.39 -14.67
CA GLU A 123 11.69 1.77 -14.19
C GLU A 123 11.54 1.90 -12.66
N ASP A 124 10.99 0.90 -12.00
CA ASP A 124 10.90 0.90 -10.54
C ASP A 124 12.27 0.77 -9.87
N LEU A 125 13.29 0.23 -10.56
CA LEU A 125 14.66 0.15 -10.04
C LEU A 125 15.34 1.51 -9.84
N THR A 126 14.82 2.56 -10.49
CA THR A 126 15.36 3.93 -10.38
C THR A 126 14.57 4.80 -9.40
N ARG A 127 13.53 4.24 -8.75
CA ARG A 127 12.64 5.00 -7.86
C ARG A 127 13.02 4.79 -6.40
N GLU A 128 12.82 5.83 -5.60
CA GLU A 128 12.99 5.76 -4.15
C GLU A 128 11.62 5.86 -3.46
N PRO A 129 11.37 5.08 -2.39
CA PRO A 129 10.11 5.14 -1.65
C PRO A 129 9.75 6.55 -1.18
N THR A 130 10.74 7.32 -0.71
CA THR A 130 10.57 8.68 -0.20
C THR A 130 10.06 9.67 -1.25
N ALA A 131 10.32 9.42 -2.54
CA ALA A 131 9.81 10.25 -3.64
C ALA A 131 8.28 10.20 -3.78
N PHE A 132 7.61 9.25 -3.13
CA PHE A 132 6.16 9.09 -3.14
C PHE A 132 5.47 9.72 -1.93
N ALA A 133 6.24 10.11 -0.90
CA ALA A 133 5.68 10.82 0.25
C ALA A 133 5.09 12.17 -0.21
N ARG A 134 3.87 12.45 0.22
CA ARG A 134 3.16 13.68 -0.13
C ARG A 134 2.73 14.40 1.12
N THR A 135 2.80 15.72 1.09
CA THR A 135 2.20 16.56 2.11
C THR A 135 0.97 17.22 1.50
N ILE A 136 -0.20 16.79 1.94
CA ILE A 136 -1.48 17.36 1.53
C ILE A 136 -2.04 18.11 2.73
N ASP A 137 -2.32 19.40 2.55
CA ASP A 137 -3.00 20.20 3.57
C ASP A 137 -4.51 19.94 3.49
N TRP A 138 -5.04 19.23 4.49
CA TRP A 138 -6.46 18.88 4.62
C TRP A 138 -7.27 19.93 5.37
N SER A 139 -6.65 21.05 5.77
CA SER A 139 -7.34 22.17 6.43
C SER A 139 -8.24 22.94 5.46
N GLU A 140 -9.13 23.74 6.02
CA GLU A 140 -9.96 24.69 5.23
C GLU A 140 -9.10 25.67 4.43
N THR A 141 -7.97 26.10 5.00
CA THR A 141 -7.01 26.98 4.33
C THR A 141 -6.44 26.31 3.09
N GLY A 142 -5.93 25.09 3.22
CA GLY A 142 -5.42 24.31 2.09
C GLY A 142 -6.49 24.05 1.03
N PHE A 143 -7.73 23.78 1.47
CA PHE A 143 -8.86 23.57 0.56
C PHE A 143 -9.16 24.84 -0.27
N ARG A 144 -9.25 26.01 0.36
CA ARG A 144 -9.55 27.28 -0.31
C ARG A 144 -8.40 27.73 -1.24
N GLN A 145 -7.15 27.54 -0.82
CA GLN A 145 -5.98 27.86 -1.66
C GLN A 145 -5.91 27.04 -2.95
N ASN A 146 -6.54 25.87 -2.99
CA ASN A 146 -6.55 24.99 -4.15
C ASN A 146 -7.89 25.02 -4.92
N GLU A 147 -8.65 26.10 -4.80
CA GLU A 147 -9.91 26.30 -5.54
C GLU A 147 -9.72 26.09 -7.04
N GLY A 148 -10.62 25.31 -7.65
CA GLY A 148 -10.56 24.94 -9.06
C GLY A 148 -9.58 23.81 -9.40
N ASN A 149 -8.68 23.41 -8.46
CA ASN A 149 -7.68 22.36 -8.66
C ASN A 149 -7.81 21.19 -7.68
N TRP A 150 -8.91 21.06 -6.95
CA TRP A 150 -9.06 20.09 -5.87
C TRP A 150 -8.76 18.64 -6.30
N LYS A 151 -9.29 18.19 -7.44
CA LYS A 151 -9.05 16.81 -7.95
C LYS A 151 -7.56 16.53 -8.21
N LYS A 152 -6.81 17.56 -8.61
CA LYS A 152 -5.37 17.47 -8.86
C LYS A 152 -4.56 17.58 -7.56
N TYR A 153 -5.00 18.33 -6.60
CA TYR A 153 -4.33 18.52 -5.32
C TYR A 153 -4.57 17.33 -4.37
N TYR A 154 -5.84 16.93 -4.20
CA TYR A 154 -6.22 15.79 -3.37
C TYR A 154 -6.17 14.47 -4.16
N VAL A 155 -5.01 14.17 -4.73
CA VAL A 155 -4.80 13.02 -5.63
C VAL A 155 -5.01 11.65 -4.97
N THR A 156 -5.04 11.59 -3.64
CA THR A 156 -5.31 10.37 -2.89
C THR A 156 -6.80 10.02 -2.87
N LEU A 157 -7.67 10.98 -3.15
CA LEU A 157 -9.09 10.74 -3.33
C LEU A 157 -9.35 10.23 -4.76
N ASN A 158 -9.91 9.03 -4.83
CA ASN A 158 -10.18 8.35 -6.10
C ASN A 158 -11.54 8.76 -6.72
N ALA A 159 -11.82 8.24 -7.92
CA ALA A 159 -13.05 8.54 -8.64
C ALA A 159 -14.35 8.29 -7.84
N PRO A 160 -14.52 7.18 -7.08
CA PRO A 160 -15.70 6.99 -6.24
C PRO A 160 -16.00 8.14 -5.29
N VAL A 161 -14.96 8.72 -4.64
CA VAL A 161 -15.14 9.86 -3.72
C VAL A 161 -15.62 11.10 -4.47
N TRP A 162 -15.02 11.40 -5.61
CA TRP A 162 -15.44 12.56 -6.43
C TRP A 162 -16.83 12.35 -7.03
N ASN A 163 -17.20 11.14 -7.43
CA ASN A 163 -18.54 10.83 -7.91
C ASN A 163 -19.59 11.00 -6.81
N TYR A 164 -19.27 10.59 -5.58
CA TYR A 164 -20.14 10.82 -4.43
C TYR A 164 -20.35 12.32 -4.19
N LEU A 165 -19.28 13.13 -4.19
CA LEU A 165 -19.38 14.58 -4.04
C LEU A 165 -20.24 15.22 -5.14
N GLU A 166 -20.12 14.76 -6.39
CA GLU A 166 -20.98 15.25 -7.50
C GLU A 166 -22.46 14.89 -7.29
N GLN A 167 -22.76 13.70 -6.77
CA GLN A 167 -24.14 13.30 -6.43
C GLN A 167 -24.73 14.16 -5.30
N GLU A 168 -23.87 14.60 -4.35
CA GLU A 168 -24.26 15.51 -3.28
C GLU A 168 -24.33 17.01 -3.70
N GLY A 169 -24.22 17.30 -4.99
CA GLY A 169 -24.39 18.64 -5.55
C GLY A 169 -23.11 19.49 -5.59
N TRP A 170 -21.94 18.87 -5.65
CA TRP A 170 -20.64 19.56 -5.70
C TRP A 170 -20.55 20.60 -6.80
N SER A 171 -21.00 20.29 -8.01
CA SER A 171 -20.88 21.21 -9.17
C SER A 171 -21.63 22.50 -8.97
N GLU A 172 -22.82 22.47 -8.34
CA GLU A 172 -23.69 23.61 -8.11
C GLU A 172 -23.37 24.40 -6.83
N ALA A 173 -22.54 23.81 -5.95
CA ALA A 173 -22.25 24.37 -4.64
C ALA A 173 -21.23 25.53 -4.72
N ASN A 174 -21.39 26.56 -3.88
CA ASN A 174 -20.35 27.58 -3.64
C ASN A 174 -19.20 26.97 -2.77
N VAL A 175 -18.10 27.71 -2.59
CA VAL A 175 -16.88 27.24 -1.90
C VAL A 175 -17.17 26.80 -0.47
N ASP A 176 -18.02 27.51 0.26
CA ASP A 176 -18.35 27.17 1.66
C ASP A 176 -19.16 25.88 1.74
N GLN A 177 -20.09 25.68 0.81
CA GLN A 177 -20.86 24.44 0.69
C GLN A 177 -19.96 23.27 0.27
N LYS A 178 -19.05 23.49 -0.69
CA LYS A 178 -18.04 22.51 -1.10
C LYS A 178 -17.14 22.09 0.05
N TRP A 179 -16.70 23.05 0.87
CA TRP A 179 -15.91 22.71 2.07
C TRP A 179 -16.69 21.83 3.05
N LYS A 180 -17.96 22.11 3.30
CA LYS A 180 -18.80 21.29 4.17
C LYS A 180 -18.96 19.86 3.64
N LEU A 181 -19.25 19.71 2.35
CA LEU A 181 -19.35 18.40 1.69
C LEU A 181 -18.02 17.64 1.76
N PHE A 182 -16.92 18.32 1.48
CA PHE A 182 -15.58 17.75 1.51
C PHE A 182 -15.21 17.26 2.91
N ARG A 183 -15.44 18.07 3.93
CA ARG A 183 -15.19 17.68 5.33
C ARG A 183 -16.04 16.48 5.75
N HIS A 184 -17.31 16.47 5.37
CA HIS A 184 -18.20 15.33 5.65
C HIS A 184 -17.66 14.03 5.04
N VAL A 185 -17.18 14.07 3.81
CA VAL A 185 -16.56 12.91 3.16
C VAL A 185 -15.29 12.46 3.88
N LEU A 186 -14.45 13.39 4.32
CA LEU A 186 -13.26 13.04 5.11
C LEU A 186 -13.63 12.33 6.43
N GLU A 187 -14.68 12.79 7.10
CA GLU A 187 -15.21 12.15 8.31
C GLU A 187 -15.71 10.72 8.03
N LEU A 188 -16.42 10.51 6.92
CA LEU A 188 -16.86 9.17 6.50
C LEU A 188 -15.68 8.23 6.17
N LEU A 189 -14.62 8.74 5.55
CA LEU A 189 -13.43 7.97 5.22
C LEU A 189 -12.60 7.61 6.46
N GLN A 190 -12.61 8.46 7.50
CA GLN A 190 -11.93 8.18 8.78
C GLN A 190 -12.67 7.17 9.64
N ASN A 191 -13.99 7.14 9.53
CA ASN A 191 -14.85 6.24 10.31
C ASN A 191 -15.73 5.39 9.36
N PRO A 192 -15.13 4.48 8.57
CA PRO A 192 -15.87 3.74 7.57
C PRO A 192 -16.82 2.73 8.22
N ASN A 193 -18.09 2.77 7.85
CA ASN A 193 -19.04 1.70 8.11
C ASN A 193 -18.94 0.66 6.99
N PHE A 194 -18.42 -0.52 7.30
CA PHE A 194 -18.38 -1.62 6.35
C PHE A 194 -19.68 -2.43 6.44
N PHE A 195 -20.40 -2.52 5.33
CA PHE A 195 -21.49 -3.49 5.16
C PHE A 195 -20.89 -4.72 4.46
N ILE A 196 -20.99 -5.87 5.11
CA ILE A 196 -20.60 -7.19 4.57
C ILE A 196 -21.87 -7.93 4.21
#